data_e52d61aa0fae3fdd999fb87763d8254c
#
_entry.id   e52d61aa0fae3fdd999fb87763d8254c
#
_cell.length_a   1.000
_cell.length_b   1.000
_cell.length_c   1.000
_cell.angle_alpha   90.00
_cell.angle_beta   90.00
_cell.angle_gamma   90.00
#
_symmetry.space_group_name_H-M   'P 1'
#
loop_
_entity.id
_entity.type
_entity.pdbx_description
1 polymer ?
#
loop_
_entity_poly.entity_id
_entity_poly.type
_entity_poly.pdbx_seq_one_letter_code
_entity_poly.pdbx_strand_id
1 'polypeptide(L)'
;MGEHYQYLIDRFKDAQKQFADLPHEQQPEVMGDISWVCMFDMLHYAYQHLEECKLILCCSEGTRFSGLIDEMVEIEVEGTHAYQRVLAELGRPPPPLDPTLEHILITGMFHTFFELVIHEMPLPDAENYVKEMRAFYTAGWMKIMGQ
;
A
#
# COMPACT_ATOMS: atom_id res chain seq x y z
N MET A 1 -18.15 8.93 8.24
CA MET A 1 -17.04 9.17 7.28
C MET A 1 -15.67 9.07 7.94
N GLY A 2 -15.47 9.74 9.07
CA GLY A 2 -14.19 9.65 9.80
C GLY A 2 -13.83 8.24 10.22
N GLU A 3 -14.81 7.43 10.56
CA GLU A 3 -14.60 6.04 10.96
C GLU A 3 -14.06 5.18 9.80
N HIS A 4 -14.49 5.44 8.56
CA HIS A 4 -14.01 4.69 7.39
C HIS A 4 -12.58 5.07 7.05
N TYR A 5 -12.28 6.36 7.10
CA TYR A 5 -10.92 6.86 6.92
C TYR A 5 -9.99 6.21 7.95
N GLN A 6 -10.39 6.25 9.22
CA GLN A 6 -9.58 5.75 10.32
C GLN A 6 -9.38 4.23 10.21
N TYR A 7 -10.43 3.49 9.79
CA TYR A 7 -10.31 2.05 9.59
C TYR A 7 -9.24 1.73 8.54
N LEU A 8 -9.27 2.42 7.40
CA LEU A 8 -8.33 2.17 6.32
C LEU A 8 -6.89 2.46 6.76
N ILE A 9 -6.68 3.58 7.44
CA ILE A 9 -5.37 3.95 7.95
C ILE A 9 -4.88 2.96 9.01
N ASP A 10 -5.73 2.59 9.95
CA ASP A 10 -5.36 1.67 11.03
C ASP A 10 -5.04 0.28 10.48
N ARG A 11 -5.83 -0.21 9.52
CA ARG A 11 -5.58 -1.50 8.88
C ARG A 11 -4.23 -1.50 8.15
N PHE A 12 -3.93 -0.40 7.47
CA PHE A 12 -2.66 -0.26 6.75
C PHE A 12 -1.47 -0.20 7.72
N LYS A 13 -1.58 0.59 8.79
CA LYS A 13 -0.54 0.67 9.82
C LYS A 13 -0.30 -0.69 10.48
N ASP A 14 -1.36 -1.44 10.74
CA ASP A 14 -1.26 -2.76 11.34
C ASP A 14 -0.48 -3.73 10.43
N ALA A 15 -0.74 -3.69 9.13
CA ALA A 15 -0.01 -4.51 8.17
C ALA A 15 1.48 -4.16 8.15
N GLN A 16 1.81 -2.87 8.20
CA GLN A 16 3.20 -2.42 8.25
C GLN A 16 3.89 -2.93 9.51
N LYS A 17 3.20 -2.86 10.66
CA LYS A 17 3.73 -3.35 11.93
C LYS A 17 3.94 -4.86 11.89
N GLN A 18 2.99 -5.62 11.36
CA GLN A 18 3.13 -7.07 11.23
C GLN A 18 4.39 -7.45 10.45
N PHE A 19 4.65 -6.76 9.35
CA PHE A 19 5.84 -7.01 8.55
C PHE A 19 7.11 -6.64 9.31
N ALA A 20 7.13 -5.46 9.93
CA ALA A 20 8.30 -4.97 10.66
C ALA A 20 8.66 -5.84 11.86
N ASP A 21 7.66 -6.48 12.47
CA ASP A 21 7.86 -7.35 13.63
C ASP A 21 8.35 -8.76 13.27
N LEU A 22 8.36 -9.11 11.99
CA LEU A 22 8.92 -10.40 11.55
C LEU A 22 10.43 -10.42 11.79
N PRO A 23 11.01 -11.62 12.05
CA PRO A 23 12.46 -11.76 12.06
C PRO A 23 13.04 -11.19 10.77
N HIS A 24 14.14 -10.43 10.86
CA HIS A 24 14.67 -9.70 9.71
C HIS A 24 15.00 -10.62 8.54
N GLU A 25 15.56 -11.79 8.81
CA GLU A 25 15.92 -12.74 7.76
C GLU A 25 14.73 -13.30 7.00
N GLN A 26 13.52 -13.20 7.55
CA GLN A 26 12.29 -13.67 6.88
C GLN A 26 11.64 -12.61 6.00
N GLN A 27 11.96 -11.33 6.24
CA GLN A 27 11.29 -10.24 5.54
C GLN A 27 11.46 -10.29 4.02
N PRO A 28 12.66 -10.55 3.47
CA PRO A 28 12.80 -10.62 2.01
C PRO A 28 11.97 -11.72 1.35
N GLU A 29 11.74 -12.82 2.06
CA GLU A 29 11.01 -13.97 1.51
C GLU A 29 9.52 -13.70 1.38
N VAL A 30 8.97 -12.79 2.21
CA VAL A 30 7.53 -12.50 2.25
C VAL A 30 7.24 -11.04 1.93
N MET A 31 8.19 -10.35 1.31
CA MET A 31 8.01 -8.95 0.93
C MET A 31 6.74 -8.79 0.07
N GLY A 32 5.87 -7.92 0.50
CA GLY A 32 4.62 -7.63 -0.20
C GLY A 32 3.45 -8.52 0.19
N ASP A 33 3.67 -9.70 0.75
CA ASP A 33 2.58 -10.63 1.05
C ASP A 33 1.58 -10.04 2.05
N ILE A 34 2.08 -9.54 3.17
CA ILE A 34 1.21 -8.96 4.22
C ILE A 34 0.50 -7.71 3.69
N SER A 35 1.21 -6.86 2.97
CA SER A 35 0.64 -5.63 2.40
C SER A 35 -0.49 -5.93 1.42
N TRP A 36 -0.33 -6.94 0.57
CA TRP A 36 -1.35 -7.26 -0.43
C TRP A 36 -2.56 -7.97 0.18
N VAL A 37 -2.39 -8.75 1.25
CA VAL A 37 -3.54 -9.24 2.03
C VAL A 37 -4.31 -8.05 2.61
N CYS A 38 -3.59 -7.05 3.13
CA CYS A 38 -4.19 -5.81 3.61
C CYS A 38 -4.96 -5.08 2.50
N MET A 39 -4.40 -5.02 1.28
CA MET A 39 -5.07 -4.38 0.15
C MET A 39 -6.38 -5.10 -0.20
N PHE A 40 -6.41 -6.43 -0.16
CA PHE A 40 -7.65 -7.19 -0.34
C PHE A 40 -8.67 -6.85 0.73
N ASP A 41 -8.26 -6.80 1.99
CA ASP A 41 -9.18 -6.45 3.10
C ASP A 41 -9.74 -5.04 2.93
N MET A 42 -8.90 -4.09 2.53
CA MET A 42 -9.32 -2.71 2.27
C MET A 42 -10.28 -2.63 1.09
N LEU A 43 -10.04 -3.42 0.04
CA LEU A 43 -10.93 -3.49 -1.11
C LEU A 43 -12.33 -3.95 -0.68
N HIS A 44 -12.40 -5.05 0.07
CA HIS A 44 -13.69 -5.59 0.53
C HIS A 44 -14.39 -4.61 1.46
N TYR A 45 -13.66 -3.98 2.37
CA TYR A 45 -14.23 -2.96 3.25
C TYR A 45 -14.80 -1.79 2.45
N ALA A 46 -14.03 -1.30 1.46
CA ALA A 46 -14.48 -0.20 0.62
C ALA A 46 -15.75 -0.55 -0.15
N TYR A 47 -15.87 -1.79 -0.62
CA TYR A 47 -17.07 -2.22 -1.34
C TYR A 47 -18.29 -2.39 -0.42
N GLN A 48 -18.07 -2.68 0.86
CA GLN A 48 -19.15 -2.72 1.86
C GLN A 48 -19.64 -1.31 2.23
N HIS A 49 -18.81 -0.29 2.01
CA HIS A 49 -19.09 1.12 2.33
C HIS A 49 -18.79 2.02 1.14
N LEU A 50 -19.27 1.61 -0.02
CA LEU A 50 -18.80 2.15 -1.30
C LEU A 50 -19.03 3.66 -1.44
N GLU A 51 -20.23 4.13 -1.11
CA GLU A 51 -20.54 5.56 -1.26
C GLU A 51 -19.65 6.43 -0.37
N GLU A 52 -19.48 6.03 0.90
CA GLU A 52 -18.68 6.78 1.86
C GLU A 52 -17.20 6.76 1.48
N CYS A 53 -16.70 5.61 1.05
CA CYS A 53 -15.29 5.49 0.64
C CYS A 53 -15.02 6.27 -0.64
N LYS A 54 -15.95 6.28 -1.59
CA LYS A 54 -15.82 7.11 -2.79
C LYS A 54 -15.76 8.59 -2.44
N LEU A 55 -16.57 9.04 -1.50
CA LEU A 55 -16.52 10.42 -1.04
C LEU A 55 -15.17 10.79 -0.45
N ILE A 56 -14.59 9.90 0.35
CA ILE A 56 -13.25 10.12 0.92
C ILE A 56 -12.21 10.26 -0.18
N LEU A 57 -12.32 9.43 -1.22
CA LEU A 57 -11.31 9.37 -2.29
C LEU A 57 -11.47 10.46 -3.35
N CYS A 58 -12.72 10.84 -3.66
CA CYS A 58 -13.01 11.70 -4.81
C CYS A 58 -13.41 13.12 -4.45
N CYS A 59 -14.10 13.30 -3.32
CA CYS A 59 -14.84 14.53 -3.05
C CYS A 59 -14.48 15.17 -1.71
N SER A 60 -13.36 14.77 -1.13
CA SER A 60 -12.98 15.24 0.22
C SER A 60 -11.98 16.40 0.21
N GLU A 61 -11.73 17.01 -0.94
CA GLU A 61 -10.81 18.13 -1.04
C GLU A 61 -11.22 19.25 -0.07
N GLY A 62 -10.24 19.76 0.67
CA GLY A 62 -10.46 20.84 1.63
C GLY A 62 -11.05 20.38 2.96
N THR A 63 -11.27 19.10 3.17
CA THR A 63 -11.76 18.55 4.42
C THR A 63 -10.66 17.77 5.14
N ARG A 64 -10.94 17.35 6.39
CA ARG A 64 -10.00 16.51 7.15
C ARG A 64 -9.79 15.13 6.54
N PHE A 65 -10.62 14.73 5.57
CA PHE A 65 -10.52 13.44 4.92
C PHE A 65 -9.66 13.49 3.65
N SER A 66 -9.38 14.69 3.14
CA SER A 66 -8.48 14.81 2.01
C SER A 66 -7.10 14.33 2.43
N GLY A 67 -6.38 13.74 1.50
CA GLY A 67 -5.04 13.27 1.80
C GLY A 67 -4.94 11.86 2.33
N LEU A 68 -6.02 11.05 2.25
CA LEU A 68 -5.92 9.63 2.62
C LEU A 68 -4.77 8.94 1.89
N ILE A 69 -4.67 9.16 0.59
CA ILE A 69 -3.59 8.59 -0.20
C ILE A 69 -2.25 9.15 0.23
N ASP A 70 -2.17 10.47 0.48
CA ASP A 70 -0.94 11.10 0.94
C ASP A 70 -0.46 10.50 2.26
N GLU A 71 -1.37 10.27 3.19
CA GLU A 71 -1.01 9.65 4.48
C GLU A 71 -0.53 8.21 4.28
N MET A 72 -1.19 7.44 3.43
CA MET A 72 -0.76 6.08 3.11
C MET A 72 0.61 6.06 2.43
N VAL A 73 0.88 7.02 1.55
CA VAL A 73 2.19 7.16 0.91
C VAL A 73 3.27 7.38 1.97
N GLU A 74 3.05 8.27 2.93
CA GLU A 74 4.02 8.53 4.00
C GLU A 74 4.30 7.27 4.82
N ILE A 75 3.27 6.52 5.17
CA ILE A 75 3.40 5.27 5.91
C ILE A 75 4.24 4.27 5.10
N GLU A 76 3.96 4.14 3.81
CA GLU A 76 4.68 3.20 2.94
C GLU A 76 6.13 3.62 2.73
N VAL A 77 6.40 4.92 2.60
CA VAL A 77 7.78 5.43 2.49
C VAL A 77 8.58 5.08 3.74
N GLU A 78 8.02 5.29 4.92
CA GLU A 78 8.68 4.94 6.17
C GLU A 78 8.95 3.44 6.26
N GLY A 79 7.97 2.62 5.88
CA GLY A 79 8.11 1.16 5.86
C GLY A 79 9.17 0.71 4.86
N THR A 80 9.25 1.36 3.72
CA THR A 80 10.26 1.08 2.70
C THR A 80 11.66 1.37 3.22
N HIS A 81 11.83 2.52 3.88
CA HIS A 81 13.12 2.88 4.46
C HIS A 81 13.54 1.91 5.57
N ALA A 82 12.59 1.48 6.40
CA ALA A 82 12.88 0.48 7.43
C ALA A 82 13.33 -0.84 6.80
N TYR A 83 12.68 -1.27 5.74
CA TYR A 83 13.04 -2.48 5.02
C TYR A 83 14.42 -2.37 4.37
N GLN A 84 14.74 -1.22 3.78
CA GLN A 84 16.07 -0.99 3.23
C GLN A 84 17.16 -1.16 4.29
N ARG A 85 16.90 -0.68 5.50
CA ARG A 85 17.85 -0.86 6.63
C ARG A 85 18.00 -2.33 7.00
N VAL A 86 16.91 -3.09 7.00
CA VAL A 86 16.94 -4.52 7.24
C VAL A 86 17.80 -5.25 6.20
N LEU A 87 17.59 -4.92 4.92
CA LEU A 87 18.38 -5.52 3.83
C LEU A 87 19.87 -5.23 4.00
N ALA A 88 20.23 -4.00 4.35
CA ALA A 88 21.63 -3.63 4.61
C ALA A 88 22.20 -4.43 5.78
N GLU A 89 21.43 -4.58 6.86
CA GLU A 89 21.81 -5.36 8.04
C GLU A 89 22.06 -6.82 7.67
N LEU A 90 21.29 -7.36 6.74
CA LEU A 90 21.43 -8.76 6.27
C LEU A 90 22.58 -8.93 5.26
N GLY A 91 23.35 -7.88 4.98
CA GLY A 91 24.42 -7.94 3.99
C GLY A 91 23.92 -7.93 2.53
N ARG A 92 22.71 -7.45 2.31
CA ARG A 92 22.06 -7.37 1.01
C ARG A 92 21.59 -5.95 0.73
N PRO A 93 22.49 -4.93 0.81
CA PRO A 93 22.08 -3.54 0.70
C PRO A 93 21.42 -3.27 -0.66
N PRO A 94 20.27 -2.59 -0.67
CA PRO A 94 19.63 -2.24 -1.93
C PRO A 94 20.39 -1.12 -2.63
N PRO A 95 20.22 -1.01 -3.97
CA PRO A 95 20.76 0.15 -4.68
C PRO A 95 20.14 1.44 -4.16
N PRO A 96 20.82 2.59 -4.30
CA PRO A 96 20.22 3.87 -3.94
C PRO A 96 18.92 4.10 -4.71
N LEU A 97 17.91 4.62 -4.02
CA LEU A 97 16.62 4.94 -4.63
C LEU A 97 16.38 6.44 -4.44
N ASP A 98 16.19 7.14 -5.56
CA ASP A 98 15.91 8.57 -5.52
C ASP A 98 14.59 8.81 -4.78
N PRO A 99 14.57 9.73 -3.78
CA PRO A 99 13.36 9.97 -2.99
C PRO A 99 12.16 10.45 -3.81
N THR A 100 12.40 11.23 -4.87
CA THR A 100 11.33 11.70 -5.75
C THR A 100 10.73 10.53 -6.54
N LEU A 101 11.57 9.67 -7.07
CA LEU A 101 11.12 8.46 -7.78
C LEU A 101 10.34 7.55 -6.86
N GLU A 102 10.85 7.33 -5.65
CA GLU A 102 10.16 6.53 -4.64
C GLU A 102 8.75 7.05 -4.37
N HIS A 103 8.64 8.36 -4.16
CA HIS A 103 7.34 9.00 -3.92
C HIS A 103 6.39 8.81 -5.10
N ILE A 104 6.88 8.99 -6.31
CA ILE A 104 6.08 8.84 -7.53
C ILE A 104 5.57 7.40 -7.68
N LEU A 105 6.45 6.42 -7.48
CA LEU A 105 6.08 5.01 -7.64
C LEU A 105 5.06 4.56 -6.60
N ILE A 106 5.25 4.96 -5.34
CA ILE A 106 4.34 4.60 -4.26
C ILE A 106 2.99 5.29 -4.45
N THR A 107 3.00 6.58 -4.80
CA THR A 107 1.77 7.33 -5.07
C THR A 107 0.99 6.69 -6.21
N GLY A 108 1.68 6.32 -7.29
CA GLY A 108 1.06 5.65 -8.44
C GLY A 108 0.41 4.33 -8.06
N MET A 109 1.03 3.55 -7.19
CA MET A 109 0.48 2.28 -6.72
C MET A 109 -0.85 2.48 -6.00
N PHE A 110 -0.92 3.43 -5.06
CA PHE A 110 -2.16 3.69 -4.33
C PHE A 110 -3.25 4.27 -5.24
N HIS A 111 -2.90 5.19 -6.14
CA HIS A 111 -3.86 5.72 -7.11
C HIS A 111 -4.41 4.60 -8.00
N THR A 112 -3.56 3.74 -8.50
CA THR A 112 -3.98 2.60 -9.33
C THR A 112 -4.94 1.70 -8.56
N PHE A 113 -4.63 1.40 -7.31
CA PHE A 113 -5.48 0.57 -6.47
C PHE A 113 -6.86 1.21 -6.24
N PHE A 114 -6.89 2.47 -5.81
CA PHE A 114 -8.14 3.14 -5.47
C PHE A 114 -9.00 3.48 -6.70
N GLU A 115 -8.43 3.48 -7.91
CA GLU A 115 -9.21 3.61 -9.13
C GLU A 115 -10.27 2.50 -9.24
N LEU A 116 -9.97 1.31 -8.73
CA LEU A 116 -10.93 0.20 -8.73
C LEU A 116 -12.20 0.57 -7.95
N VAL A 117 -12.02 1.23 -6.81
CA VAL A 117 -13.13 1.67 -5.95
C VAL A 117 -13.86 2.84 -6.58
N ILE A 118 -13.10 3.84 -7.05
CA ILE A 118 -13.67 5.07 -7.63
C ILE A 118 -14.57 4.76 -8.83
N HIS A 119 -14.15 3.84 -9.68
CA HIS A 119 -14.91 3.45 -10.88
C HIS A 119 -15.92 2.34 -10.62
N GLU A 120 -16.09 1.91 -9.35
CA GLU A 120 -17.08 0.89 -8.98
C GLU A 120 -16.97 -0.37 -9.84
N MET A 121 -15.73 -0.78 -10.11
CA MET A 121 -15.50 -2.01 -10.86
C MET A 121 -16.18 -3.18 -10.16
N PRO A 122 -16.84 -4.11 -10.89
CA PRO A 122 -17.43 -5.30 -10.26
C PRO A 122 -16.41 -6.01 -9.37
N LEU A 123 -16.82 -6.38 -8.16
CA LEU A 123 -15.89 -6.92 -7.16
C LEU A 123 -15.06 -8.11 -7.66
N PRO A 124 -15.62 -9.10 -8.38
CA PRO A 124 -14.80 -10.20 -8.88
C PRO A 124 -13.69 -9.73 -9.84
N ASP A 125 -13.97 -8.72 -10.65
CA ASP A 125 -12.99 -8.15 -11.57
C ASP A 125 -11.92 -7.36 -10.78
N ALA A 126 -12.36 -6.58 -9.78
CA ALA A 126 -11.45 -5.83 -8.93
C ALA A 126 -10.50 -6.77 -8.18
N GLU A 127 -11.00 -7.89 -7.66
CA GLU A 127 -10.17 -8.88 -6.99
C GLU A 127 -9.11 -9.46 -7.93
N ASN A 128 -9.47 -9.75 -9.18
CA ASN A 128 -8.52 -10.25 -10.16
C ASN A 128 -7.47 -9.20 -10.50
N TYR A 129 -7.86 -7.93 -10.63
CA TYR A 129 -6.91 -6.86 -10.92
C TYR A 129 -5.95 -6.64 -9.75
N VAL A 130 -6.42 -6.77 -8.51
CA VAL A 130 -5.52 -6.68 -7.34
C VAL A 130 -4.47 -7.79 -7.38
N LYS A 131 -4.85 -9.01 -7.79
CA LYS A 131 -3.89 -10.11 -7.95
C LYS A 131 -2.82 -9.79 -8.99
N GLU A 132 -3.25 -9.25 -10.15
CA GLU A 132 -2.32 -8.86 -11.21
C GLU A 132 -1.41 -7.71 -10.76
N MET A 133 -1.96 -6.73 -10.04
CA MET A 133 -1.21 -5.61 -9.48
C MET A 133 -0.17 -6.11 -8.48
N ARG A 134 -0.54 -7.08 -7.65
CA ARG A 134 0.41 -7.70 -6.71
C ARG A 134 1.63 -8.25 -7.44
N ALA A 135 1.38 -9.04 -8.47
CA ALA A 135 2.47 -9.64 -9.24
C ALA A 135 3.37 -8.57 -9.87
N PHE A 136 2.75 -7.56 -10.47
CA PHE A 136 3.46 -6.49 -11.14
C PHE A 136 4.31 -5.65 -10.18
N TYR A 137 3.69 -5.16 -9.09
CA TYR A 137 4.40 -4.28 -8.16
C TYR A 137 5.41 -5.04 -7.32
N THR A 138 5.12 -6.28 -6.92
CA THR A 138 6.09 -7.08 -6.17
C THR A 138 7.34 -7.32 -7.00
N ALA A 139 7.19 -7.69 -8.27
CA ALA A 139 8.34 -7.90 -9.16
C ALA A 139 9.16 -6.61 -9.34
N GLY A 140 8.46 -5.48 -9.54
CA GLY A 140 9.13 -4.19 -9.69
C GLY A 140 9.89 -3.78 -8.43
N TRP A 141 9.27 -3.93 -7.27
CA TRP A 141 9.93 -3.58 -6.01
C TRP A 141 11.09 -4.50 -5.66
N MET A 142 10.97 -5.79 -5.97
CA MET A 142 12.11 -6.72 -5.80
C MET A 142 13.29 -6.26 -6.65
N LYS A 143 13.04 -5.85 -7.89
CA LYS A 143 14.09 -5.35 -8.77
C LYS A 143 14.74 -4.09 -8.20
N ILE A 144 13.92 -3.15 -7.75
CA ILE A 144 14.41 -1.88 -7.15
C ILE A 144 15.25 -2.15 -5.90
N MET A 145 14.86 -3.13 -5.09
CA MET A 145 15.56 -3.50 -3.86
C MET A 145 16.77 -4.40 -4.11
N GLY A 146 17.04 -4.76 -5.35
CA GLY A 146 18.18 -5.60 -5.70
C GLY A 146 18.06 -7.05 -5.24
N GLN A 147 16.82 -7.54 -5.13
CA GLN A 147 16.53 -8.89 -4.60
C GLN A 147 16.11 -9.89 -5.66
#